data_3533fbcfb34dce13b82b30cfa2d64cd6
#
_entry.id   3533fbcfb34dce13b82b30cfa2d64cd6
#
_cell.length_a   1.000
_cell.length_b   1.000
_cell.length_c   1.000
_cell.angle_alpha   90.00
_cell.angle_beta   90.00
_cell.angle_gamma   90.00
#
_symmetry.space_group_name_H-M   'P 1'
#
loop_
_entity.id
_entity.type
_entity.pdbx_description
1 polymer ?
#
loop_
_entity_poly.entity_id
_entity_poly.type
_entity_poly.pdbx_seq_one_letter_code
_entity_poly.pdbx_strand_id
1 'polypeptide(L)'
;MTAALRARGWTVHPCGQDTYPPAVRDALRQTRSALRQFPDLIAARGGDLVTIDAKDRMPSTDTDRYAISTDTVNAGLLFTAAHAPTPLYYVFGDLKVLTPAEVIHYTAHALRHRSGAFHLVHTEQAHYFDDVFGSAGAAAAA
;
A
#
# COMPACT_ATOMS: atom_id res chain seq x y z
N MET A 1 4.20 0.87 10.98
CA MET A 1 3.41 1.78 10.10
C MET A 1 2.34 2.56 10.86
N THR A 2 1.35 1.94 11.48
CA THR A 2 0.27 2.66 12.22
C THR A 2 0.80 3.64 13.26
N ALA A 3 1.78 3.25 14.07
CA ALA A 3 2.43 4.14 15.04
C ALA A 3 3.13 5.32 14.35
N ALA A 4 3.78 5.08 13.22
CA ALA A 4 4.45 6.12 12.44
C ALA A 4 3.46 7.15 11.87
N LEU A 5 2.29 6.71 11.40
CA LEU A 5 1.21 7.61 10.97
C LEU A 5 0.67 8.45 12.14
N ARG A 6 0.37 7.80 13.25
CA ARG A 6 -0.14 8.50 14.46
C ARG A 6 0.84 9.53 14.99
N ALA A 7 2.13 9.23 14.97
CA ALA A 7 3.19 10.18 15.37
C ALA A 7 3.25 11.44 14.47
N ARG A 8 2.63 11.38 13.29
CA ARG A 8 2.50 12.48 12.32
C ARG A 8 1.10 13.11 12.30
N GLY A 9 0.29 12.83 13.32
CA GLY A 9 -1.03 13.41 13.49
C GLY A 9 -2.14 12.78 12.64
N TRP A 10 -1.90 11.61 12.03
CA TRP A 10 -2.94 10.89 11.31
C TRP A 10 -3.82 10.07 12.26
N THR A 11 -5.13 10.18 12.06
CA THR A 11 -6.10 9.23 12.63
C THR A 11 -6.18 8.03 11.71
N VAL A 12 -6.01 6.82 12.24
CA VAL A 12 -5.89 5.58 11.46
C VAL A 12 -6.98 4.60 11.84
N HIS A 13 -7.68 4.09 10.84
CA HIS A 13 -8.71 3.06 10.99
C HIS A 13 -8.33 1.79 10.20
N PRO A 14 -8.18 0.64 10.85
CA PRO A 14 -7.93 -0.63 10.17
C PRO A 14 -9.21 -1.10 9.46
N CYS A 15 -9.07 -1.53 8.20
CA CYS A 15 -10.19 -1.99 7.37
C CYS A 15 -9.86 -3.18 6.46
N GLY A 16 -8.63 -3.71 6.55
CA GLY A 16 -8.18 -4.85 5.77
C GLY A 16 -8.72 -6.20 6.23
N GLN A 17 -8.27 -7.27 5.58
CA GLN A 17 -8.74 -8.64 5.83
C GLN A 17 -8.54 -9.12 7.27
N ASP A 18 -7.54 -8.60 7.98
CA ASP A 18 -7.26 -8.96 9.36
C ASP A 18 -8.39 -8.55 10.32
N THR A 19 -9.24 -7.62 9.90
CA THR A 19 -10.40 -7.18 10.67
C THR A 19 -11.62 -8.08 10.50
N TYR A 20 -11.59 -9.01 9.52
CA TYR A 20 -12.73 -9.86 9.21
C TYR A 20 -12.76 -11.15 10.02
N PRO A 21 -13.95 -11.65 10.39
CA PRO A 21 -14.08 -12.99 10.96
C PRO A 21 -13.48 -14.07 10.05
N PRO A 22 -12.97 -15.20 10.61
CA PRO A 22 -12.35 -16.27 9.82
C PRO A 22 -13.22 -16.78 8.67
N ALA A 23 -14.53 -16.95 8.90
CA ALA A 23 -15.45 -17.42 7.86
C ALA A 23 -15.53 -16.45 6.66
N VAL A 24 -15.48 -15.14 6.90
CA VAL A 24 -15.46 -14.12 5.83
C VAL A 24 -14.13 -14.19 5.06
N ARG A 25 -13.00 -14.30 5.76
CA ARG A 25 -11.69 -14.46 5.11
C ARG A 25 -11.62 -15.72 4.25
N ASP A 26 -12.19 -16.83 4.73
CA ASP A 26 -12.25 -18.08 3.98
C ASP A 26 -13.11 -17.95 2.72
N ALA A 27 -14.27 -17.33 2.82
CA ALA A 27 -15.14 -17.06 1.69
C ALA A 27 -14.46 -16.16 0.63
N LEU A 28 -13.74 -15.13 1.06
CA LEU A 28 -12.97 -14.26 0.15
C LEU A 28 -11.90 -15.06 -0.62
N ARG A 29 -11.21 -16.00 0.04
CA ARG A 29 -10.23 -16.87 -0.61
C ARG A 29 -10.88 -17.83 -1.61
N GLN A 30 -11.97 -18.48 -1.21
CA GLN A 30 -12.68 -19.45 -2.05
C GLN A 30 -13.31 -18.82 -3.29
N THR A 31 -13.88 -17.65 -3.15
CA THR A 31 -14.54 -16.92 -4.25
C THR A 31 -13.56 -16.13 -5.11
N ARG A 32 -12.31 -15.99 -4.69
CA ARG A 32 -11.30 -15.13 -5.32
C ARG A 32 -11.79 -13.68 -5.50
N SER A 33 -12.62 -13.21 -4.58
CA SER A 33 -13.18 -11.86 -4.63
C SER A 33 -12.10 -10.78 -4.64
N ALA A 34 -12.30 -9.73 -5.43
CA ALA A 34 -11.44 -8.54 -5.46
C ALA A 34 -11.42 -7.80 -4.11
N LEU A 35 -12.39 -8.04 -3.22
CA LEU A 35 -12.38 -7.53 -1.85
C LEU A 35 -11.16 -8.01 -1.03
N ARG A 36 -10.50 -9.09 -1.46
CA ARG A 36 -9.22 -9.53 -0.88
C ARG A 36 -8.11 -8.49 -0.99
N GLN A 37 -8.22 -7.60 -1.96
CA GLN A 37 -7.26 -6.54 -2.24
C GLN A 37 -7.73 -5.18 -1.68
N PHE A 38 -8.73 -5.19 -0.80
CA PHE A 38 -9.13 -3.96 -0.12
C PHE A 38 -7.98 -3.45 0.76
N PRO A 39 -7.75 -2.11 0.83
CA PRO A 39 -6.67 -1.55 1.64
C PRO A 39 -6.74 -1.96 3.10
N ASP A 40 -5.58 -2.05 3.75
CA ASP A 40 -5.49 -2.41 5.16
C ASP A 40 -5.93 -1.30 6.09
N LEU A 41 -5.69 -0.04 5.68
CA LEU A 41 -5.96 1.13 6.51
C LEU A 41 -6.63 2.24 5.71
N ILE A 42 -7.49 3.00 6.40
CA ILE A 42 -7.92 4.35 6.01
C ILE A 42 -7.31 5.31 7.03
N ALA A 43 -6.74 6.40 6.57
CA ALA A 43 -6.15 7.41 7.44
C ALA A 43 -6.58 8.82 7.03
N ALA A 44 -6.83 9.66 8.06
CA ALA A 44 -7.24 11.05 7.85
C ALA A 44 -6.41 12.00 8.71
N ARG A 45 -6.10 13.18 8.15
CA ARG A 45 -5.47 14.28 8.86
C ARG A 45 -5.98 15.61 8.29
N GLY A 46 -6.70 16.39 9.11
CA GLY A 46 -7.37 17.60 8.61
C GLY A 46 -8.34 17.28 7.49
N GLY A 47 -8.17 17.90 6.33
CA GLY A 47 -8.95 17.64 5.12
C GLY A 47 -8.42 16.52 4.24
N ASP A 48 -7.30 15.89 4.60
CA ASP A 48 -6.66 14.84 3.82
C ASP A 48 -7.23 13.46 4.21
N LEU A 49 -7.55 12.67 3.21
CA LEU A 49 -7.99 11.27 3.35
C LEU A 49 -7.17 10.40 2.42
N VAL A 50 -6.59 9.33 2.96
CA VAL A 50 -5.75 8.40 2.21
C VAL A 50 -6.11 6.95 2.56
N THR A 51 -5.84 6.04 1.64
CA THR A 51 -5.89 4.60 1.89
C THR A 51 -4.50 3.98 1.76
N ILE A 52 -4.22 2.95 2.54
CA ILE A 52 -2.90 2.33 2.63
C ILE A 52 -3.06 0.81 2.58
N ASP A 53 -2.28 0.21 1.70
CA ASP A 53 -2.06 -1.23 1.64
C ASP A 53 -0.64 -1.50 2.18
N ALA A 54 -0.57 -2.14 3.34
CA ALA A 54 0.67 -2.44 4.03
C ALA A 54 1.36 -3.65 3.40
N LYS A 55 2.62 -3.47 3.01
CA LYS A 55 3.47 -4.51 2.47
C LYS A 55 4.59 -4.80 3.46
N ASP A 56 4.45 -5.83 4.27
CA ASP A 56 5.48 -6.24 5.25
C ASP A 56 6.80 -6.69 4.60
N ARG A 57 6.88 -6.61 3.28
CA ARG A 57 8.04 -7.02 2.52
C ARG A 57 9.12 -5.94 2.55
N MET A 58 10.33 -6.40 2.77
CA MET A 58 11.54 -5.64 2.55
C MET A 58 12.01 -5.80 1.10
N PRO A 59 12.80 -4.86 0.55
CA PRO A 59 13.39 -5.06 -0.75
C PRO A 59 14.34 -6.27 -0.74
N SER A 60 14.51 -6.90 -1.89
CA SER A 60 15.50 -7.96 -2.05
C SER A 60 16.91 -7.40 -1.79
N THR A 61 17.67 -8.06 -0.91
CA THR A 61 19.07 -7.65 -0.61
C THR A 61 19.99 -7.78 -1.83
N ASP A 62 19.65 -8.68 -2.76
CA ASP A 62 20.50 -8.93 -3.94
C ASP A 62 20.23 -7.94 -5.08
N THR A 63 18.99 -7.47 -5.21
CA THR A 63 18.58 -6.63 -6.34
C THR A 63 18.14 -5.23 -5.94
N ASP A 64 18.00 -4.96 -4.65
CA ASP A 64 17.50 -3.71 -4.09
C ASP A 64 16.15 -3.27 -4.71
N ARG A 65 15.22 -4.23 -4.84
CA ARG A 65 13.92 -4.02 -5.47
C ARG A 65 12.78 -4.56 -4.63
N TYR A 66 11.67 -3.84 -4.65
CA TYR A 66 10.39 -4.34 -4.18
C TYR A 66 9.74 -5.21 -5.25
N ALA A 67 9.13 -6.33 -4.85
CA ALA A 67 8.33 -7.18 -5.72
C ALA A 67 6.85 -7.02 -5.38
N ILE A 68 6.05 -6.55 -6.33
CA ILE A 68 4.62 -6.34 -6.16
C ILE A 68 3.88 -7.16 -7.22
N SER A 69 2.95 -8.02 -6.79
CA SER A 69 2.24 -8.88 -7.72
C SER A 69 1.38 -8.07 -8.69
N THR A 70 1.26 -8.55 -9.91
CA THR A 70 0.42 -7.93 -10.95
C THR A 70 -1.03 -7.81 -10.48
N ASP A 71 -1.55 -8.82 -9.78
CA ASP A 71 -2.92 -8.80 -9.26
C ASP A 71 -3.12 -7.66 -8.24
N THR A 72 -2.15 -7.45 -7.35
CA THR A 72 -2.16 -6.34 -6.40
C THR A 72 -2.17 -5.00 -7.12
N VAL A 73 -1.30 -4.82 -8.11
CA VAL A 73 -1.19 -3.55 -8.84
C VAL A 73 -2.47 -3.26 -9.63
N ASN A 74 -3.02 -4.26 -10.32
CA ASN A 74 -4.26 -4.12 -11.07
C ASN A 74 -5.44 -3.77 -10.15
N ALA A 75 -5.56 -4.44 -9.01
CA ALA A 75 -6.58 -4.13 -8.01
C ALA A 75 -6.40 -2.71 -7.45
N GLY A 76 -5.17 -2.28 -7.19
CA GLY A 76 -4.85 -0.94 -6.72
C GLY A 76 -5.21 0.16 -7.72
N LEU A 77 -4.96 -0.06 -9.01
CA LEU A 77 -5.35 0.87 -10.08
C LEU A 77 -6.87 1.02 -10.17
N LEU A 78 -7.61 -0.10 -10.13
CA LEU A 78 -9.08 -0.09 -10.14
C LEU A 78 -9.64 0.57 -8.89
N PHE A 79 -9.08 0.29 -7.73
CA PHE A 79 -9.47 0.91 -6.46
C PHE A 79 -9.29 2.43 -6.52
N THR A 80 -8.13 2.90 -6.95
CA THR A 80 -7.83 4.33 -7.07
C THR A 80 -8.79 5.04 -8.04
N ALA A 81 -9.10 4.41 -9.18
CA ALA A 81 -10.04 4.95 -10.15
C ALA A 81 -11.46 5.03 -9.58
N ALA A 82 -11.91 3.99 -8.87
CA ALA A 82 -13.25 3.92 -8.29
C ALA A 82 -13.46 4.90 -7.12
N HIS A 83 -12.40 5.24 -6.40
CA HIS A 83 -12.47 6.04 -5.17
C HIS A 83 -11.78 7.42 -5.29
N ALA A 84 -11.52 7.89 -6.52
CA ALA A 84 -10.98 9.23 -6.73
C ALA A 84 -11.83 10.29 -6.01
N PRO A 85 -11.22 11.30 -5.38
CA PRO A 85 -9.79 11.65 -5.41
C PRO A 85 -8.93 10.99 -4.29
N THR A 86 -9.47 10.02 -3.56
CA THR A 86 -8.73 9.38 -2.45
C THR A 86 -7.61 8.50 -3.00
N PRO A 87 -6.33 8.78 -2.67
CA PRO A 87 -5.21 7.99 -3.15
C PRO A 87 -5.08 6.66 -2.40
N LEU A 88 -4.44 5.67 -3.05
CA LEU A 88 -3.96 4.45 -2.44
C LEU A 88 -2.44 4.44 -2.44
N TYR A 89 -1.85 4.16 -1.29
CA TYR A 89 -0.41 4.02 -1.11
C TYR A 89 -0.05 2.58 -0.70
N TYR A 90 0.97 2.02 -1.35
CA TYR A 90 1.70 0.87 -0.84
C TYR A 90 2.77 1.34 0.12
N VAL A 91 2.76 0.88 1.35
CA VAL A 91 3.78 1.19 2.34
C VAL A 91 4.53 -0.09 2.69
N PHE A 92 5.82 -0.11 2.41
CA PHE A 92 6.69 -1.26 2.63
C PHE A 92 7.26 -1.30 4.06
N GLY A 93 7.84 -2.45 4.44
CA GLY A 93 8.36 -2.68 5.78
C GLY A 93 9.46 -1.71 6.22
N ASP A 94 10.19 -1.11 5.26
CA ASP A 94 11.21 -0.07 5.47
C ASP A 94 10.66 1.36 5.45
N LEU A 95 9.34 1.51 5.50
CA LEU A 95 8.63 2.79 5.43
C LEU A 95 8.89 3.58 4.14
N LYS A 96 9.10 2.88 3.03
CA LYS A 96 9.07 3.48 1.70
C LYS A 96 7.67 3.37 1.10
N VAL A 97 7.35 4.27 0.19
CA VAL A 97 5.99 4.47 -0.32
C VAL A 97 5.97 4.51 -1.84
N LEU A 98 5.00 3.80 -2.43
CA LEU A 98 4.69 3.86 -3.86
C LEU A 98 3.17 3.90 -4.07
N THR A 99 2.72 4.49 -5.16
CA THR A 99 1.34 4.33 -5.64
C THR A 99 1.26 3.21 -6.69
N PRO A 100 0.07 2.62 -6.95
CA PRO A 100 -0.09 1.66 -8.04
C PRO A 100 0.33 2.21 -9.41
N ALA A 101 0.04 3.49 -9.69
CA ALA A 101 0.42 4.14 -10.94
C ALA A 101 1.94 4.28 -11.08
N GLU A 102 2.65 4.60 -10.00
CA GLU A 102 4.12 4.67 -10.00
C GLU A 102 4.75 3.31 -10.24
N VAL A 103 4.18 2.23 -9.69
CA VAL A 103 4.67 0.87 -9.98
C VAL A 103 4.64 0.59 -11.48
N ILE A 104 3.55 0.92 -12.16
CA ILE A 104 3.44 0.77 -13.61
C ILE A 104 4.40 1.71 -14.34
N HIS A 105 4.55 2.95 -13.87
CA HIS A 105 5.44 3.93 -14.48
C HIS A 105 6.91 3.48 -14.46
N TYR A 106 7.35 2.90 -13.34
CA TYR A 106 8.75 2.48 -13.16
C TYR A 106 9.06 1.07 -13.68
N THR A 107 8.04 0.32 -14.10
CA THR A 107 8.21 -1.04 -14.64
C THR A 107 7.54 -1.17 -16.00
N ALA A 108 8.33 -1.43 -17.04
CA ALA A 108 7.79 -1.56 -18.39
C ALA A 108 6.80 -2.73 -18.52
N HIS A 109 7.05 -3.81 -17.81
CA HIS A 109 6.19 -5.01 -17.79
C HIS A 109 6.53 -5.87 -16.56
N ALA A 110 5.57 -6.68 -16.16
CA ALA A 110 5.76 -7.63 -15.05
C ALA A 110 6.67 -8.79 -15.49
N LEU A 111 7.52 -9.23 -14.58
CA LEU A 111 8.34 -10.44 -14.75
C LEU A 111 7.58 -11.66 -14.20
N ARG A 112 7.66 -12.76 -14.95
CA ARG A 112 7.06 -14.02 -14.53
C ARG A 112 8.02 -14.80 -13.64
N HIS A 113 7.47 -15.34 -12.54
CA HIS A 113 8.13 -16.25 -11.64
C HIS A 113 7.20 -17.45 -11.35
N ARG A 114 7.71 -18.53 -10.72
CA ARG A 114 6.90 -19.70 -10.34
C ARG A 114 5.67 -19.37 -9.50
N SER A 115 5.74 -18.32 -8.68
CA SER A 115 4.66 -17.85 -7.81
C SER A 115 3.73 -16.79 -8.47
N GLY A 116 3.94 -16.46 -9.74
CA GLY A 116 3.11 -15.50 -10.49
C GLY A 116 3.92 -14.43 -11.22
N ALA A 117 3.24 -13.39 -11.68
CA ALA A 117 3.84 -12.24 -12.32
C ALA A 117 4.04 -11.11 -11.31
N PHE A 118 5.21 -10.48 -11.31
CA PHE A 118 5.59 -9.41 -10.38
C PHE A 118 6.18 -8.22 -11.11
N HIS A 119 5.85 -7.04 -10.62
CA HIS A 119 6.53 -5.79 -10.91
C HIS A 119 7.69 -5.61 -9.93
N LEU A 120 8.89 -5.35 -10.47
CA LEU A 120 10.09 -5.12 -9.67
C LEU A 120 10.47 -3.65 -9.74
N VAL A 121 10.32 -2.94 -8.64
CA VAL A 121 10.61 -1.51 -8.53
C VAL A 121 11.86 -1.30 -7.68
N HIS A 122 12.85 -0.57 -8.20
CA HIS A 122 14.06 -0.23 -7.46
C HIS A 122 13.72 0.68 -6.28
N THR A 123 14.38 0.46 -5.13
CA THR A 123 14.11 1.21 -3.90
C THR A 123 14.31 2.72 -4.04
N GLU A 124 15.20 3.15 -4.92
CA GLU A 124 15.42 4.57 -5.23
C GLU A 124 14.21 5.29 -5.81
N GLN A 125 13.28 4.55 -6.42
CA GLN A 125 12.05 5.09 -7.01
C GLN A 125 10.95 5.31 -5.97
N ALA A 126 11.07 4.71 -4.80
CA ALA A 126 10.09 4.84 -3.74
C ALA A 126 10.32 6.10 -2.91
N HIS A 127 9.22 6.77 -2.55
CA HIS A 127 9.25 7.97 -1.73
C HIS A 127 9.58 7.64 -0.27
N TYR A 128 10.15 8.59 0.44
CA TYR A 128 10.26 8.50 1.88
C TYR A 128 8.89 8.72 2.53
N PHE A 129 8.65 8.03 3.63
CA PHE A 129 7.40 8.13 4.39
C PHE A 129 7.08 9.57 4.81
N ASP A 130 8.09 10.32 5.23
CA ASP A 130 7.95 11.72 5.66
C ASP A 130 7.56 12.65 4.53
N ASP A 131 7.97 12.38 3.30
CA ASP A 131 7.62 13.20 2.13
C ASP A 131 6.14 13.06 1.77
N VAL A 132 5.56 11.88 2.05
CA VAL A 132 4.14 11.59 1.73
C VAL A 132 3.22 11.94 2.90
N PHE A 133 3.60 11.55 4.13
CA PHE A 133 2.72 11.64 5.29
C PHE A 133 3.12 12.74 6.28
N GLY A 134 4.19 13.48 6.01
CA GLY A 134 4.73 14.53 6.88
C GLY A 134 5.67 13.98 7.95
N SER A 135 6.39 14.89 8.60
CA SER A 135 7.38 14.54 9.62
C SER A 135 6.75 14.34 10.98
N ALA A 136 7.37 13.48 11.80
CA ALA A 136 6.96 13.30 13.19
C ALA A 136 7.13 14.61 13.97
N GLY A 137 6.12 14.98 14.76
CA GLY A 137 6.14 16.22 15.56
C GLY A 137 5.57 17.47 14.85
N ALA A 138 5.28 17.43 13.55
CA ALA A 138 4.65 18.54 12.84
C ALA A 138 3.19 18.83 13.30
N ALA A 139 2.56 17.86 13.93
CA ALA A 139 1.18 17.97 14.43
C ALA A 139 1.04 18.76 15.75
N ALA A 140 2.15 19.03 16.45
CA ALA A 140 2.12 19.73 17.74
C ALA A 140 2.21 21.28 17.59
N ALA A 141 2.37 21.79 16.37
CA ALA A 141 2.59 23.21 16.08
C ALA A 141 1.40 23.90 15.38
N ALA A 142 0.25 23.23 15.26
CA ALA A 142 -0.96 23.78 14.64
C ALA A 142 -2.06 24.05 15.67
#